data_a80c5feaca647ca862ff47e380d76fed
#
_entry.id   a80c5feaca647ca862ff47e380d76fed
#
_cell.length_a   1.000
_cell.length_b   1.000
_cell.length_c   1.000
_cell.angle_alpha   90.00
_cell.angle_beta   90.00
_cell.angle_gamma   90.00
#
_symmetry.space_group_name_H-M   'P 1'
#
loop_
_entity.id
_entity.type
_entity.pdbx_description
1 polymer ?
#
loop_
_entity_poly.entity_id
_entity_poly.type
_entity_poly.pdbx_seq_one_letter_code
_entity_poly.pdbx_strand_id
1 'polypeptide(L)'
;ENRPEAQVVLDQGKASDTWMDVRLAQSKVDYTVPFALAQGKKAVVKIVGLDHQAIAWKEMRLSDTFDTKNTDYYRPVYHHTPLYGWMNDANGLTYKDGEYHLYFQYNPYGSKWGNMHWGHSVSRDLVHWQHLSPAISRDPMGHIFSGSTIVDTRNSAGFGKDAIIAFYTSHSMRDGVQVQVQCMAYSKDNGRSFTKYKGNPVVTPFDGLENFRDPKIFWYEPTKSWYMIVSADKNMRFYQSKNLKQWKYVSQWGEGFGAQPNQFECPDFFPLPVDGDKTKQKYVMIVNINPGFVYGGSATQYFVGEFDGKEFHCDSKPQTVKWLDWGKDHYATVTFSNLGSRVVAVPWMSNWQYANVTPIRQYRGANALPRELKLFSNNGEVYLSANVVDEARTLRKDTVPVGDISVDNATPYVKRSIFADNDGAFEMEADIAPGNADVVGLSFYNDREERTLVYLDLKQKRIVMDRAESGLTDFGKLAERHDIEKRAEAAGEMKGKLSQDLAVDYHNDFALGTWAPLSLCGPDNANGNNRWAEDATTVGTAASTRTYHLDIFVDKCSMELFVDGGRIAMTNLVFPTLPYNNIKVYAEGGKAKVRNLTLYKLGL
;
A
#
# COMPACT_ATOMS: atom_id res chain seq x y z
N GLU A 1 -20.16 5.83 11.73
CA GLU A 1 -21.04 6.83 12.34
C GLU A 1 -20.38 8.20 12.38
N ASN A 2 -21.15 9.24 12.06
CA ASN A 2 -20.73 10.64 12.09
C ASN A 2 -20.69 11.13 13.53
N ARG A 3 -19.53 11.02 14.14
CA ARG A 3 -19.30 11.59 15.46
C ARG A 3 -18.58 12.93 15.31
N PRO A 4 -18.98 13.97 16.04
CA PRO A 4 -18.28 15.24 15.99
C PRO A 4 -16.82 15.05 16.42
N GLU A 5 -15.93 15.74 15.75
CA GLU A 5 -14.53 15.82 16.17
C GLU A 5 -14.44 16.66 17.45
N ALA A 6 -13.69 16.16 18.40
CA ALA A 6 -13.33 16.89 19.60
C ALA A 6 -11.83 17.16 19.57
N GLN A 7 -11.43 18.32 20.07
CA GLN A 7 -10.02 18.60 20.27
C GLN A 7 -9.60 18.16 21.69
N VAL A 8 -8.59 17.31 21.75
CA VAL A 8 -7.99 16.90 23.02
C VAL A 8 -6.60 17.53 23.11
N VAL A 9 -6.32 18.16 24.23
CA VAL A 9 -5.00 18.66 24.59
C VAL A 9 -4.55 17.96 25.86
N LEU A 10 -3.47 17.22 25.77
CA LEU A 10 -2.79 16.65 26.91
C LEU A 10 -1.65 17.59 27.30
N ASP A 11 -1.89 18.40 28.32
CA ASP A 11 -0.96 19.40 28.83
C ASP A 11 -0.08 18.77 29.91
N GLN A 12 1.18 18.55 29.59
CA GLN A 12 2.20 17.99 30.50
C GLN A 12 3.37 18.97 30.71
N GLY A 13 3.21 20.21 30.26
CA GLY A 13 4.22 21.26 30.29
C GLY A 13 4.96 21.43 28.98
N LYS A 14 4.58 22.43 28.21
CA LYS A 14 5.15 22.97 26.96
C LYS A 14 5.64 21.94 25.93
N ALA A 15 6.87 21.42 26.10
CA ALA A 15 7.48 20.56 25.08
C ALA A 15 6.89 19.14 24.99
N SER A 16 6.09 18.74 25.98
CA SER A 16 5.42 17.43 26.04
C SER A 16 3.92 17.51 25.77
N ASP A 17 3.40 18.69 25.46
CA ASP A 17 1.98 18.85 25.16
C ASP A 17 1.62 18.14 23.86
N THR A 18 0.53 17.38 23.90
CA THR A 18 -0.01 16.66 22.73
C THR A 18 -1.35 17.26 22.36
N TRP A 19 -1.47 17.65 21.11
CA TRP A 19 -2.68 18.22 20.52
C TRP A 19 -3.24 17.26 19.47
N MET A 20 -4.54 16.99 19.53
CA MET A 20 -5.15 16.06 18.58
C MET A 20 -6.62 16.35 18.36
N ASP A 21 -7.05 16.15 17.14
CA ASP A 21 -8.46 16.14 16.77
C ASP A 21 -8.93 14.68 16.77
N VAL A 22 -9.92 14.37 17.60
CA VAL A 22 -10.32 13.00 17.88
C VAL A 22 -11.82 12.81 17.79
N ARG A 23 -12.23 11.61 17.44
CA ARG A 23 -13.62 11.19 17.48
C ARG A 23 -13.89 10.43 18.76
N LEU A 24 -14.31 11.15 19.80
CA LEU A 24 -14.60 10.54 21.09
C LEU A 24 -16.00 9.93 21.13
N ALA A 25 -16.12 8.82 21.86
CA ALA A 25 -17.36 8.07 21.96
C ALA A 25 -18.48 8.88 22.64
N GLN A 26 -19.61 9.02 21.96
CA GLN A 26 -20.83 9.65 22.51
C GLN A 26 -21.68 8.64 23.26
N SER A 27 -22.00 7.50 22.66
CA SER A 27 -22.91 6.48 23.21
C SER A 27 -22.34 5.08 23.24
N LYS A 28 -21.35 4.77 22.40
CA LYS A 28 -20.73 3.46 22.29
C LYS A 28 -19.22 3.58 22.06
N VAL A 29 -18.45 2.79 22.79
CA VAL A 29 -16.99 2.70 22.60
C VAL A 29 -16.70 1.59 21.59
N ASP A 30 -15.94 1.89 20.54
CA ASP A 30 -15.46 0.90 19.58
C ASP A 30 -14.09 0.34 20.00
N TYR A 31 -13.20 1.21 20.53
CA TYR A 31 -11.92 0.84 21.09
C TYR A 31 -11.39 1.94 22.03
N THR A 32 -10.38 1.64 22.81
CA THR A 32 -9.67 2.60 23.68
C THR A 32 -8.30 2.92 23.12
N VAL A 33 -7.85 4.16 23.34
CA VAL A 33 -6.56 4.66 22.87
C VAL A 33 -5.73 5.10 24.08
N PRO A 34 -4.49 4.60 24.24
CA PRO A 34 -3.61 5.05 25.31
C PRO A 34 -2.92 6.36 24.96
N PHE A 35 -2.72 7.18 25.98
CA PHE A 35 -1.82 8.32 25.94
C PHE A 35 -0.71 8.12 26.94
N ALA A 36 0.54 8.16 26.50
CA ALA A 36 1.67 8.07 27.40
C ALA A 36 1.75 9.31 28.28
N LEU A 37 1.80 9.10 29.58
CA LEU A 37 2.01 10.16 30.56
C LEU A 37 3.44 10.10 31.09
N ALA A 38 4.07 11.27 31.26
CA ALA A 38 5.38 11.35 31.87
C ALA A 38 5.27 11.00 33.35
N GLN A 39 6.04 10.02 33.83
CA GLN A 39 6.03 9.56 35.20
C GLN A 39 6.39 10.71 36.19
N GLY A 40 5.62 10.83 37.26
CA GLY A 40 5.83 11.84 38.30
C GLY A 40 5.47 13.28 37.89
N LYS A 41 4.86 13.49 36.72
CA LYS A 41 4.39 14.82 36.28
C LYS A 41 2.88 14.92 36.35
N LYS A 42 2.37 16.12 36.62
CA LYS A 42 0.95 16.44 36.52
C LYS A 42 0.60 16.57 35.05
N ALA A 43 -0.47 15.90 34.64
CA ALA A 43 -1.05 16.07 33.33
C ALA A 43 -2.48 16.62 33.44
N VAL A 44 -2.86 17.50 32.52
CA VAL A 44 -4.22 18.02 32.41
C VAL A 44 -4.77 17.64 31.05
N VAL A 45 -5.90 16.93 31.05
CA VAL A 45 -6.62 16.60 29.82
C VAL A 45 -7.70 17.67 29.61
N LYS A 46 -7.59 18.40 28.53
CA LYS A 46 -8.57 19.40 28.09
C LYS A 46 -9.27 18.87 26.86
N ILE A 47 -10.61 18.83 26.87
CA ILE A 47 -11.39 18.36 25.76
C ILE A 47 -12.39 19.45 25.37
N VAL A 48 -12.35 19.85 24.11
CA VAL A 48 -13.25 20.84 23.51
C VAL A 48 -14.13 20.16 22.48
N GLY A 49 -15.42 20.47 22.49
CA GLY A 49 -16.37 19.93 21.49
C GLY A 49 -17.02 18.59 21.87
N LEU A 50 -16.81 18.08 23.07
CA LEU A 50 -17.45 16.86 23.55
C LEU A 50 -18.64 17.18 24.48
N ASP A 51 -19.79 16.53 24.23
CA ASP A 51 -20.96 16.63 25.10
C ASP A 51 -20.65 16.10 26.51
N HIS A 52 -21.20 16.75 27.53
CA HIS A 52 -21.01 16.39 28.94
C HIS A 52 -21.54 15.00 29.29
N GLN A 53 -22.51 14.49 28.54
CA GLN A 53 -23.10 13.17 28.75
C GLN A 53 -22.40 12.07 27.95
N ALA A 54 -21.41 12.41 27.13
CA ALA A 54 -20.68 11.44 26.30
C ALA A 54 -20.05 10.34 27.15
N ILE A 55 -20.19 9.09 26.71
CA ILE A 55 -19.66 7.91 27.41
C ILE A 55 -18.14 7.98 27.57
N ALA A 56 -17.43 8.66 26.66
CA ALA A 56 -15.99 8.85 26.72
C ALA A 56 -15.51 9.44 28.06
N TRP A 57 -16.29 10.32 28.72
CA TRP A 57 -15.96 10.87 30.03
C TRP A 57 -15.95 9.80 31.13
N LYS A 58 -16.83 8.80 31.04
CA LYS A 58 -16.95 7.71 32.03
C LYS A 58 -15.92 6.61 31.82
N GLU A 59 -15.51 6.41 30.55
CA GLU A 59 -14.59 5.34 30.18
C GLU A 59 -13.11 5.78 30.24
N MET A 60 -12.85 7.07 30.41
CA MET A 60 -11.50 7.60 30.59
C MET A 60 -10.92 7.18 31.95
N ARG A 61 -9.74 6.58 31.95
CA ARG A 61 -9.09 6.08 33.17
C ARG A 61 -7.58 6.15 33.07
N LEU A 62 -6.91 6.24 34.23
CA LEU A 62 -5.49 5.96 34.34
C LEU A 62 -5.28 4.44 34.40
N SER A 63 -4.25 3.95 33.74
CA SER A 63 -3.92 2.52 33.72
C SER A 63 -2.42 2.35 33.47
N ASP A 64 -1.82 1.37 34.11
CA ASP A 64 -0.47 0.91 33.83
C ASP A 64 -0.41 -0.16 32.73
N THR A 65 -1.59 -0.61 32.28
CA THR A 65 -1.73 -1.63 31.24
C THR A 65 -2.67 -1.15 30.15
N PHE A 66 -2.42 -1.59 28.94
CA PHE A 66 -3.28 -1.34 27.78
C PHE A 66 -3.63 -2.66 27.08
N ASP A 67 -4.93 -2.94 26.99
CA ASP A 67 -5.41 -4.09 26.24
C ASP A 67 -5.52 -3.72 24.76
N THR A 68 -4.67 -4.33 23.95
CA THR A 68 -4.60 -4.15 22.50
C THR A 68 -5.48 -5.15 21.74
N LYS A 69 -6.31 -5.97 22.41
CA LYS A 69 -7.16 -6.94 21.74
C LYS A 69 -8.07 -6.27 20.73
N ASN A 70 -7.91 -6.67 19.51
CA ASN A 70 -8.77 -6.28 18.42
C ASN A 70 -9.66 -7.45 18.04
N THR A 71 -10.98 -7.23 18.07
CA THR A 71 -12.00 -8.25 17.83
C THR A 71 -12.70 -8.07 16.48
N ASP A 72 -12.21 -7.21 15.60
CA ASP A 72 -12.77 -7.05 14.27
C ASP A 72 -12.67 -8.37 13.49
N TYR A 73 -13.81 -8.79 12.93
CA TYR A 73 -13.91 -10.01 12.13
C TYR A 73 -12.92 -10.05 10.96
N TYR A 74 -12.73 -8.92 10.29
CA TYR A 74 -11.84 -8.77 9.15
C TYR A 74 -10.38 -8.43 9.50
N ARG A 75 -9.96 -8.63 10.77
CA ARG A 75 -8.54 -8.51 11.11
C ARG A 75 -7.74 -9.55 10.33
N PRO A 76 -6.82 -9.15 9.46
CA PRO A 76 -5.96 -10.08 8.71
C PRO A 76 -5.20 -11.01 9.64
N VAL A 77 -4.92 -12.22 9.16
CA VAL A 77 -4.12 -13.21 9.89
C VAL A 77 -2.64 -12.86 9.79
N TYR A 78 -2.17 -12.40 8.62
CA TYR A 78 -0.75 -12.19 8.39
C TYR A 78 -0.38 -10.82 7.80
N HIS A 79 -1.32 -10.05 7.24
CA HIS A 79 -1.00 -8.71 6.75
C HIS A 79 -0.80 -7.71 7.91
N HIS A 80 0.16 -6.80 7.73
CA HIS A 80 0.36 -5.71 8.67
C HIS A 80 -0.82 -4.74 8.68
N THR A 81 -1.32 -4.44 9.87
CA THR A 81 -2.38 -3.45 10.13
C THR A 81 -2.04 -2.68 11.38
N PRO A 82 -2.58 -1.47 11.59
CA PRO A 82 -2.45 -0.83 12.89
C PRO A 82 -3.23 -1.63 13.94
N LEU A 83 -2.83 -1.55 15.19
CA LEU A 83 -3.55 -2.19 16.29
C LEU A 83 -4.98 -1.65 16.41
N TYR A 84 -5.15 -0.36 16.19
CA TYR A 84 -6.41 0.40 16.17
C TYR A 84 -6.21 1.69 15.39
N GLY A 85 -7.29 2.38 15.06
CA GLY A 85 -7.25 3.64 14.36
C GLY A 85 -7.17 3.50 12.84
N TRP A 86 -6.59 4.47 12.18
CA TRP A 86 -6.47 4.54 10.73
C TRP A 86 -5.02 4.45 10.30
N MET A 87 -4.75 3.73 9.23
CA MET A 87 -3.49 3.83 8.49
C MET A 87 -3.72 3.97 6.99
N ASN A 88 -2.80 4.69 6.33
CA ASN A 88 -2.67 4.71 4.87
C ASN A 88 -1.20 4.52 4.46
N ASP A 89 -0.56 5.45 3.80
CA ASP A 89 0.74 5.32 3.16
C ASP A 89 1.80 4.69 4.08
N ALA A 90 2.57 3.77 3.55
CA ALA A 90 3.85 3.40 4.13
C ALA A 90 4.81 4.60 4.06
N ASN A 91 5.53 4.85 5.12
CA ASN A 91 6.47 5.98 5.22
C ASN A 91 7.83 5.50 5.71
N GLY A 92 8.85 6.25 5.39
CA GLY A 92 10.14 6.13 6.02
C GLY A 92 10.69 4.70 6.09
N LEU A 93 10.45 3.88 5.10
CA LEU A 93 10.91 2.50 5.07
C LEU A 93 12.44 2.48 5.07
N THR A 94 13.05 1.81 6.06
CA THR A 94 14.51 1.67 6.14
C THR A 94 14.93 0.37 6.80
N TYR A 95 16.06 -0.16 6.36
CA TYR A 95 16.70 -1.31 6.99
C TYR A 95 17.93 -0.86 7.76
N LYS A 96 18.03 -1.25 9.03
CA LYS A 96 19.19 -0.93 9.86
C LYS A 96 19.37 -1.95 10.97
N ASP A 97 20.63 -2.39 11.18
CA ASP A 97 21.05 -3.27 12.27
C ASP A 97 20.19 -4.55 12.41
N GLY A 98 19.81 -5.16 11.26
CA GLY A 98 19.02 -6.40 11.22
C GLY A 98 17.51 -6.19 11.39
N GLU A 99 17.03 -4.95 11.38
CA GLU A 99 15.62 -4.63 11.49
C GLU A 99 15.11 -3.83 10.28
N TYR A 100 13.95 -4.21 9.77
CA TYR A 100 13.14 -3.45 8.83
C TYR A 100 12.24 -2.53 9.63
N HIS A 101 12.32 -1.22 9.40
CA HIS A 101 11.45 -0.23 10.01
C HIS A 101 10.37 0.15 9.00
N LEU A 102 9.12 -0.03 9.39
CA LEU A 102 7.93 0.41 8.68
C LEU A 102 7.27 1.51 9.49
N TYR A 103 7.40 2.75 9.01
CA TYR A 103 6.56 3.84 9.49
C TYR A 103 5.36 3.97 8.54
N PHE A 104 4.29 4.57 9.01
CA PHE A 104 3.07 4.71 8.22
C PHE A 104 2.25 5.91 8.66
N GLN A 105 1.47 6.46 7.75
CA GLN A 105 0.48 7.47 8.06
C GLN A 105 -0.53 6.90 9.05
N TYR A 106 -0.66 7.54 10.20
CA TYR A 106 -1.39 6.97 11.32
C TYR A 106 -2.27 8.00 12.03
N ASN A 107 -3.56 7.70 12.15
CA ASN A 107 -4.45 8.36 13.09
C ASN A 107 -4.80 7.39 14.21
N PRO A 108 -4.18 7.47 15.39
CA PRO A 108 -4.49 6.57 16.50
C PRO A 108 -5.82 6.87 17.18
N TYR A 109 -6.43 8.02 16.89
CA TYR A 109 -7.58 8.55 17.62
C TYR A 109 -8.90 8.42 16.87
N GLY A 110 -8.91 7.76 15.74
CA GLY A 110 -10.11 7.49 14.94
C GLY A 110 -9.81 6.57 13.78
N SER A 111 -10.76 5.75 13.37
CA SER A 111 -10.60 4.81 12.24
C SER A 111 -11.01 5.42 10.90
N LYS A 112 -10.90 6.73 10.76
CA LYS A 112 -11.00 7.48 9.51
C LYS A 112 -9.77 8.36 9.32
N TRP A 113 -9.51 8.75 8.09
CA TRP A 113 -8.40 9.65 7.77
C TRP A 113 -8.51 10.97 8.52
N GLY A 114 -7.40 11.48 8.96
CA GLY A 114 -7.24 12.73 9.69
C GLY A 114 -6.12 12.65 10.71
N ASN A 115 -5.75 13.76 11.32
CA ASN A 115 -4.86 13.85 12.49
C ASN A 115 -3.57 13.02 12.34
N MET A 116 -2.88 13.16 11.20
CA MET A 116 -1.76 12.30 10.81
C MET A 116 -0.53 12.42 11.69
N HIS A 117 -0.04 11.25 12.08
CA HIS A 117 1.23 10.97 12.74
C HIS A 117 1.99 9.93 11.93
N TRP A 118 3.24 9.67 12.25
CA TRP A 118 3.90 8.45 11.80
C TRP A 118 3.77 7.37 12.87
N GLY A 119 2.99 6.33 12.57
CA GLY A 119 3.01 5.06 13.29
C GLY A 119 4.33 4.33 13.04
N HIS A 120 4.61 3.27 13.80
CA HIS A 120 5.86 2.53 13.69
C HIS A 120 5.69 1.06 13.99
N SER A 121 6.23 0.23 13.12
CA SER A 121 6.42 -1.20 13.33
C SER A 121 7.80 -1.63 12.86
N VAL A 122 8.31 -2.71 13.44
CA VAL A 122 9.61 -3.30 13.06
C VAL A 122 9.44 -4.78 12.77
N SER A 123 10.29 -5.29 11.88
CA SER A 123 10.35 -6.71 11.53
C SER A 123 11.81 -7.13 11.28
N ARG A 124 12.10 -8.42 11.45
CA ARG A 124 13.38 -9.00 11.05
C ARG A 124 13.32 -9.77 9.74
N ASP A 125 12.11 -9.98 9.24
CA ASP A 125 11.84 -10.83 8.07
C ASP A 125 10.74 -10.30 7.14
N LEU A 126 10.35 -9.03 7.27
CA LEU A 126 9.35 -8.36 6.42
C LEU A 126 7.90 -8.84 6.60
N VAL A 127 7.63 -9.90 7.34
CA VAL A 127 6.28 -10.49 7.49
C VAL A 127 5.81 -10.56 8.94
N HIS A 128 6.70 -10.77 9.90
CA HIS A 128 6.38 -10.73 11.32
C HIS A 128 6.67 -9.34 11.90
N TRP A 129 5.61 -8.54 12.10
CA TRP A 129 5.71 -7.15 12.52
C TRP A 129 5.42 -6.96 14.01
N GLN A 130 6.30 -6.26 14.69
CA GLN A 130 6.11 -5.80 16.06
C GLN A 130 5.74 -4.32 16.05
N HIS A 131 4.58 -3.98 16.62
CA HIS A 131 4.15 -2.58 16.78
C HIS A 131 4.93 -1.88 17.87
N LEU A 132 5.27 -0.62 17.60
CA LEU A 132 5.92 0.28 18.53
C LEU A 132 5.07 1.54 18.71
N SER A 133 5.47 2.41 19.65
CA SER A 133 4.84 3.71 19.80
C SER A 133 4.99 4.57 18.54
N PRO A 134 4.06 5.47 18.22
CA PRO A 134 4.20 6.41 17.12
C PRO A 134 5.56 7.13 17.19
N ALA A 135 6.25 7.19 16.05
CA ALA A 135 7.61 7.69 15.98
C ALA A 135 7.69 9.21 15.87
N ILE A 136 6.76 9.82 15.12
CA ILE A 136 6.69 11.28 14.94
C ILE A 136 5.25 11.72 15.11
N SER A 137 4.99 12.51 16.13
CA SER A 137 3.67 13.06 16.43
C SER A 137 3.49 14.46 15.81
N ARG A 138 2.25 14.79 15.45
CA ARG A 138 1.91 16.15 15.03
C ARG A 138 2.24 17.16 16.11
N ASP A 139 2.41 18.41 15.72
CA ASP A 139 2.68 19.53 16.58
C ASP A 139 1.95 20.79 16.07
N PRO A 140 2.13 21.98 16.66
CA PRO A 140 1.51 23.21 16.17
C PRO A 140 1.91 23.61 14.75
N MET A 141 3.02 23.06 14.19
CA MET A 141 3.40 23.30 12.80
C MET A 141 2.47 22.59 11.83
N GLY A 142 1.90 21.45 12.22
CA GLY A 142 0.92 20.73 11.41
C GLY A 142 0.90 19.22 11.64
N HIS A 143 0.14 18.55 10.79
CA HIS A 143 0.11 17.10 10.65
C HIS A 143 1.42 16.59 10.06
N ILE A 144 1.76 15.34 10.36
CA ILE A 144 2.94 14.68 9.81
C ILE A 144 2.50 13.83 8.61
N PHE A 145 2.61 14.41 7.42
CA PHE A 145 2.30 13.72 6.17
C PHE A 145 3.46 12.83 5.73
N SER A 146 3.29 12.17 4.60
CA SER A 146 4.20 11.15 4.10
C SER A 146 5.61 11.66 3.82
N GLY A 147 6.52 10.72 3.71
CA GLY A 147 7.92 10.98 3.44
C GLY A 147 8.80 9.72 3.54
N SER A 148 10.09 9.91 3.69
CA SER A 148 11.08 8.84 3.67
C SER A 148 12.11 8.97 4.79
N THR A 149 12.85 7.90 5.04
CA THR A 149 14.01 7.88 5.92
C THR A 149 15.27 7.44 5.19
N ILE A 150 16.40 7.87 5.70
CA ILE A 150 17.73 7.40 5.30
C ILE A 150 18.58 7.10 6.53
N VAL A 151 19.61 6.27 6.38
CA VAL A 151 20.69 6.12 7.35
C VAL A 151 21.84 7.02 6.92
N ASP A 152 22.17 8.03 7.71
CA ASP A 152 23.25 8.99 7.40
C ASP A 152 24.63 8.43 7.77
N THR A 153 25.08 7.46 6.99
CA THR A 153 26.39 6.80 7.18
C THR A 153 27.58 7.76 7.04
N ARG A 154 27.35 8.90 6.37
CA ARG A 154 28.35 9.94 6.11
C ARG A 154 28.34 11.05 7.15
N ASN A 155 27.39 11.02 8.09
CA ASN A 155 27.13 12.11 9.02
C ASN A 155 26.97 13.49 8.32
N SER A 156 26.35 13.48 7.17
CA SER A 156 26.12 14.67 6.35
C SER A 156 25.32 15.75 7.08
N ALA A 157 24.32 15.33 7.86
CA ALA A 157 23.50 16.21 8.67
C ALA A 157 24.15 16.64 9.98
N GLY A 158 25.25 15.99 10.40
CA GLY A 158 25.94 16.31 11.64
C GLY A 158 25.16 15.93 12.91
N PHE A 159 24.22 14.97 12.85
CA PHE A 159 23.49 14.48 14.02
C PHE A 159 24.12 13.23 14.65
N GLY A 160 25.15 12.69 14.04
CA GLY A 160 25.87 11.49 14.40
C GLY A 160 25.93 10.51 13.23
N LYS A 161 27.02 9.75 13.16
CA LYS A 161 27.18 8.70 12.17
C LYS A 161 26.08 7.65 12.36
N ASP A 162 25.50 7.18 11.26
CA ASP A 162 24.44 6.17 11.21
C ASP A 162 23.12 6.59 11.89
N ALA A 163 22.93 7.91 12.16
CA ALA A 163 21.63 8.41 12.57
C ALA A 163 20.57 8.15 11.48
N ILE A 164 19.37 7.75 11.89
CA ILE A 164 18.23 7.69 10.95
C ILE A 164 17.67 9.11 10.82
N ILE A 165 17.62 9.62 9.59
CA ILE A 165 17.03 10.92 9.28
C ILE A 165 15.72 10.70 8.57
N ALA A 166 14.63 11.21 9.14
CA ALA A 166 13.31 11.24 8.54
C ALA A 166 13.07 12.58 7.84
N PHE A 167 12.56 12.54 6.63
CA PHE A 167 12.02 13.69 5.91
C PHE A 167 10.54 13.48 5.70
N TYR A 168 9.74 14.47 6.05
CA TYR A 168 8.28 14.40 6.02
C TYR A 168 7.70 15.74 5.60
N THR A 169 6.46 15.71 5.14
CA THR A 169 5.70 16.93 4.88
C THR A 169 4.96 17.37 6.14
N SER A 170 5.17 18.61 6.57
CA SER A 170 4.30 19.26 7.56
C SER A 170 3.14 19.90 6.82
N HIS A 171 1.91 19.46 7.17
CA HIS A 171 0.68 19.95 6.58
C HIS A 171 -0.15 20.74 7.58
N SER A 172 -0.54 21.95 7.20
CA SER A 172 -1.44 22.78 8.01
C SER A 172 -2.41 23.58 7.13
N MET A 173 -3.49 24.02 7.71
CA MET A 173 -4.39 25.01 7.09
C MET A 173 -4.10 26.39 7.73
N ARG A 174 -3.82 27.40 6.93
CA ARG A 174 -3.58 28.79 7.37
C ARG A 174 -4.48 29.72 6.57
N ASP A 175 -5.37 30.39 7.26
CA ASP A 175 -6.34 31.31 6.63
C ASP A 175 -7.15 30.66 5.49
N GLY A 176 -7.52 29.37 5.66
CA GLY A 176 -8.25 28.61 4.65
C GLY A 176 -7.40 28.08 3.49
N VAL A 177 -6.08 28.34 3.48
CA VAL A 177 -5.16 27.85 2.47
C VAL A 177 -4.33 26.68 3.01
N GLN A 178 -4.18 25.64 2.21
CA GLN A 178 -3.32 24.50 2.52
C GLN A 178 -1.85 24.92 2.41
N VAL A 179 -1.08 24.63 3.45
CA VAL A 179 0.37 24.88 3.49
C VAL A 179 1.09 23.56 3.71
N GLN A 180 1.92 23.18 2.74
CA GLN A 180 2.75 21.98 2.78
C GLN A 180 4.22 22.36 2.60
N VAL A 181 5.04 21.95 3.58
CA VAL A 181 6.48 22.22 3.60
C VAL A 181 7.24 20.98 4.04
N GLN A 182 8.47 20.82 3.51
CA GLN A 182 9.27 19.65 3.85
C GLN A 182 10.06 19.92 5.12
N CYS A 183 9.97 19.00 6.04
CA CYS A 183 10.63 19.03 7.35
C CYS A 183 11.51 17.80 7.55
N MET A 184 12.41 17.85 8.52
CA MET A 184 13.17 16.68 8.92
C MET A 184 13.20 16.49 10.43
N ALA A 185 13.40 15.22 10.81
CA ALA A 185 13.68 14.80 12.16
C ALA A 185 14.80 13.74 12.16
N TYR A 186 15.44 13.52 13.28
CA TYR A 186 16.52 12.55 13.38
C TYR A 186 16.37 11.66 14.61
N SER A 187 16.81 10.43 14.48
CA SER A 187 16.84 9.42 15.52
C SER A 187 18.27 8.98 15.82
N LYS A 188 18.59 8.80 17.12
CA LYS A 188 19.85 8.25 17.62
C LYS A 188 19.67 6.92 18.35
N ASP A 189 18.46 6.43 18.44
CA ASP A 189 18.05 5.23 19.16
C ASP A 189 17.47 4.16 18.23
N ASN A 190 18.09 4.02 17.05
CA ASN A 190 17.69 3.09 16.02
C ASN A 190 16.22 3.25 15.59
N GLY A 191 15.79 4.49 15.36
CA GLY A 191 14.46 4.80 14.83
C GLY A 191 13.30 4.68 15.82
N ARG A 192 13.57 4.46 17.12
CA ARG A 192 12.53 4.33 18.15
C ARG A 192 11.86 5.66 18.47
N SER A 193 12.64 6.74 18.47
CA SER A 193 12.14 8.10 18.66
C SER A 193 12.86 9.09 17.74
N PHE A 194 12.19 10.18 17.43
CA PHE A 194 12.73 11.24 16.57
C PHE A 194 12.70 12.60 17.24
N THR A 195 13.79 13.33 17.09
CA THR A 195 13.87 14.75 17.44
C THR A 195 13.68 15.59 16.20
N LYS A 196 12.66 16.44 16.17
CA LYS A 196 12.42 17.37 15.07
C LYS A 196 13.55 18.39 14.97
N TYR A 197 13.99 18.65 13.74
CA TYR A 197 15.07 19.62 13.51
C TYR A 197 14.59 21.05 13.79
N LYS A 198 15.37 21.80 14.56
CA LYS A 198 15.00 23.17 14.97
C LYS A 198 14.96 24.17 13.79
N GLY A 199 15.65 23.85 12.70
CA GLY A 199 15.68 24.67 11.49
C GLY A 199 14.60 24.31 10.45
N ASN A 200 13.58 23.55 10.83
CA ASN A 200 12.44 23.27 9.94
C ASN A 200 11.64 24.55 9.63
N PRO A 201 11.05 24.64 8.44
CA PRO A 201 11.13 23.70 7.31
C PRO A 201 12.47 23.78 6.58
N VAL A 202 12.90 22.66 5.94
CA VAL A 202 14.14 22.61 5.13
C VAL A 202 13.89 22.90 3.65
N VAL A 203 12.67 22.67 3.15
CA VAL A 203 12.24 23.06 1.79
C VAL A 203 10.81 23.59 1.85
N THR A 204 10.60 24.72 1.19
CA THR A 204 9.28 25.32 0.95
C THR A 204 9.06 25.47 -0.55
N PRO A 205 7.81 25.41 -1.06
CA PRO A 205 7.55 25.70 -2.46
C PRO A 205 7.87 27.17 -2.76
N PHE A 206 8.65 27.43 -3.81
CA PHE A 206 9.08 28.79 -4.18
C PHE A 206 8.02 29.57 -4.98
N ASP A 207 6.98 28.88 -5.43
CA ASP A 207 5.90 29.39 -6.27
C ASP A 207 4.51 29.32 -5.60
N GLY A 208 4.48 28.99 -4.30
CA GLY A 208 3.25 28.97 -3.52
C GLY A 208 2.33 27.78 -3.82
N LEU A 209 2.85 26.68 -4.38
CA LEU A 209 2.07 25.47 -4.59
C LEU A 209 1.46 24.96 -3.29
N GLU A 210 0.18 24.62 -3.33
CA GLU A 210 -0.54 24.03 -2.21
C GLU A 210 -0.27 22.51 -2.10
N ASN A 211 -0.14 21.81 -3.23
CA ASN A 211 0.18 20.38 -3.28
C ASN A 211 1.69 20.20 -3.46
N PHE A 212 2.40 20.13 -2.35
CA PHE A 212 3.87 20.03 -2.32
C PHE A 212 4.30 19.10 -1.20
N ARG A 213 4.40 17.76 -1.47
CA ARG A 213 4.52 16.75 -0.43
C ARG A 213 5.29 15.50 -0.81
N ASP A 214 5.49 14.62 0.18
CA ASP A 214 5.99 13.24 0.08
C ASP A 214 7.47 13.19 -0.34
N PRO A 215 8.40 13.76 0.44
CA PRO A 215 9.81 13.81 0.06
C PRO A 215 10.45 12.41 0.10
N LYS A 216 11.07 12.00 -1.01
CA LYS A 216 11.94 10.83 -1.11
C LYS A 216 13.39 11.27 -1.22
N ILE A 217 14.25 10.74 -0.37
CA ILE A 217 15.68 11.06 -0.32
C ILE A 217 16.50 9.89 -0.87
N PHE A 218 17.49 10.19 -1.71
CA PHE A 218 18.46 9.21 -2.19
C PHE A 218 19.85 9.82 -2.38
N TRP A 219 20.86 8.99 -2.31
CA TRP A 219 22.23 9.37 -2.62
C TRP A 219 22.52 9.13 -4.10
N TYR A 220 23.12 10.12 -4.76
CA TYR A 220 23.54 10.01 -6.16
C TYR A 220 25.06 10.06 -6.25
N GLU A 221 25.69 8.91 -6.46
CA GLU A 221 27.14 8.75 -6.38
C GLU A 221 27.92 9.59 -7.40
N PRO A 222 27.48 9.76 -8.67
CA PRO A 222 28.22 10.55 -9.64
C PRO A 222 28.46 12.00 -9.22
N THR A 223 27.53 12.64 -8.53
CA THR A 223 27.69 14.01 -8.01
C THR A 223 28.08 14.05 -6.53
N LYS A 224 28.18 12.90 -5.87
CA LYS A 224 28.42 12.80 -4.42
C LYS A 224 27.53 13.74 -3.63
N SER A 225 26.22 13.61 -3.84
CA SER A 225 25.20 14.48 -3.26
C SER A 225 23.96 13.68 -2.90
N TRP A 226 23.26 14.19 -1.93
CA TRP A 226 21.89 13.82 -1.64
C TRP A 226 20.93 14.50 -2.59
N TYR A 227 19.93 13.79 -3.02
CA TYR A 227 18.79 14.29 -3.79
C TYR A 227 17.50 14.07 -3.02
N MET A 228 16.57 14.99 -3.19
CA MET A 228 15.19 14.89 -2.72
C MET A 228 14.28 15.02 -3.92
N ILE A 229 13.36 14.09 -4.07
CA ILE A 229 12.21 14.22 -4.97
C ILE A 229 11.00 14.56 -4.12
N VAL A 230 10.24 15.57 -4.57
CA VAL A 230 9.00 16.01 -3.93
C VAL A 230 7.91 16.09 -4.97
N SER A 231 6.74 15.56 -4.65
CA SER A 231 5.54 15.74 -5.43
C SER A 231 5.11 17.22 -5.44
N ALA A 232 4.94 17.80 -6.61
CA ALA A 232 4.61 19.21 -6.83
C ALA A 232 3.52 19.32 -7.89
N ASP A 233 2.25 19.16 -7.49
CA ASP A 233 1.11 18.97 -8.37
C ASP A 233 1.33 17.82 -9.38
N LYS A 234 1.42 18.13 -10.67
CA LYS A 234 1.63 17.14 -11.75
C LYS A 234 3.10 16.90 -12.08
N ASN A 235 4.01 17.41 -11.25
CA ASN A 235 5.45 17.26 -11.43
C ASN A 235 6.10 16.64 -10.20
N MET A 236 7.25 16.03 -10.42
CA MET A 236 8.23 15.68 -9.42
C MET A 236 9.36 16.69 -9.45
N ARG A 237 9.60 17.39 -8.35
CA ARG A 237 10.73 18.34 -8.25
C ARG A 237 11.93 17.69 -7.61
N PHE A 238 13.07 17.89 -8.25
CA PHE A 238 14.38 17.43 -7.77
C PHE A 238 15.10 18.57 -7.07
N TYR A 239 15.61 18.26 -5.89
CA TYR A 239 16.48 19.14 -5.10
C TYR A 239 17.78 18.40 -4.78
N GLN A 240 18.88 19.15 -4.66
CA GLN A 240 20.21 18.62 -4.34
C GLN A 240 20.73 19.24 -3.04
N SER A 241 21.42 18.43 -2.22
CA SER A 241 22.05 18.87 -0.98
C SER A 241 23.38 18.15 -0.72
N LYS A 242 24.31 18.84 -0.04
CA LYS A 242 25.54 18.25 0.49
C LYS A 242 25.43 17.89 1.98
N ASN A 243 24.48 18.51 2.69
CA ASN A 243 24.38 18.45 4.15
C ASN A 243 22.99 18.10 4.69
N LEU A 244 22.04 17.69 3.80
CA LEU A 244 20.67 17.33 4.13
C LEU A 244 19.81 18.45 4.73
N LYS A 245 20.38 19.61 5.03
CA LYS A 245 19.72 20.77 5.67
C LYS A 245 19.43 21.89 4.68
N GLN A 246 20.29 22.06 3.71
CA GLN A 246 20.20 23.10 2.68
C GLN A 246 20.00 22.41 1.33
N TRP A 247 18.92 22.77 0.66
CA TRP A 247 18.49 22.14 -0.58
C TRP A 247 18.42 23.18 -1.70
N LYS A 248 18.99 22.82 -2.84
CA LYS A 248 18.95 23.63 -4.06
C LYS A 248 18.05 22.93 -5.07
N TYR A 249 17.08 23.66 -5.63
CA TYR A 249 16.28 23.20 -6.75
C TYR A 249 17.17 22.88 -7.96
N VAL A 250 16.89 21.75 -8.62
CA VAL A 250 17.64 21.27 -9.78
C VAL A 250 16.76 21.28 -11.02
N SER A 251 15.64 20.57 -10.98
CA SER A 251 14.73 20.38 -12.12
C SER A 251 13.37 19.86 -11.67
N GLN A 252 12.48 19.73 -12.62
CA GLN A 252 11.21 19.00 -12.44
C GLN A 252 10.90 18.14 -13.66
N TRP A 253 10.11 17.08 -13.42
CA TRP A 253 9.66 16.16 -14.44
C TRP A 253 8.27 15.65 -14.11
N GLY A 254 7.44 15.39 -15.13
CA GLY A 254 6.22 14.60 -14.95
C GLY A 254 5.01 15.11 -15.69
N GLU A 255 4.84 16.43 -15.84
CA GLU A 255 3.68 16.98 -16.54
C GLU A 255 3.56 16.45 -17.96
N GLY A 256 2.38 15.90 -18.31
CA GLY A 256 2.11 15.29 -19.61
C GLY A 256 2.49 13.82 -19.70
N PHE A 257 3.09 13.19 -18.66
CA PHE A 257 3.47 11.78 -18.66
C PHE A 257 2.49 10.91 -17.86
N GLY A 258 2.09 9.78 -18.44
CA GLY A 258 1.23 8.80 -17.82
C GLY A 258 -0.19 9.28 -17.56
N ALA A 259 -0.84 8.71 -16.56
CA ALA A 259 -2.16 9.13 -16.11
C ALA A 259 -2.02 10.30 -15.11
N GLN A 260 -2.66 11.44 -15.38
CA GLN A 260 -2.53 12.69 -14.63
C GLN A 260 -3.86 13.42 -14.43
N PRO A 261 -4.88 12.81 -13.85
CA PRO A 261 -6.12 13.55 -13.62
C PRO A 261 -5.97 14.64 -12.55
N ASN A 262 -5.13 14.40 -11.54
CA ASN A 262 -4.83 15.31 -10.44
C ASN A 262 -3.31 15.38 -10.17
N GLN A 263 -2.92 15.70 -8.93
CA GLN A 263 -1.53 15.71 -8.49
C GLN A 263 -0.94 14.29 -8.45
N PHE A 264 0.37 14.24 -8.51
CA PHE A 264 1.16 13.07 -8.17
C PHE A 264 1.37 12.98 -6.65
N GLU A 265 1.56 11.77 -6.12
CA GLU A 265 1.80 11.51 -4.69
C GLU A 265 2.85 10.42 -4.49
N CYS A 266 3.45 10.39 -3.30
CA CYS A 266 4.37 9.34 -2.81
C CYS A 266 5.39 8.89 -3.86
N PRO A 267 6.28 9.78 -4.35
CA PRO A 267 7.29 9.40 -5.32
C PRO A 267 8.31 8.44 -4.72
N ASP A 268 8.80 7.53 -5.55
CA ASP A 268 10.00 6.76 -5.25
C ASP A 268 10.95 6.75 -6.45
N PHE A 269 12.26 6.65 -6.19
CA PHE A 269 13.24 6.76 -7.24
C PHE A 269 14.51 5.96 -6.92
N PHE A 270 14.84 5.01 -7.77
CA PHE A 270 15.95 4.09 -7.55
C PHE A 270 16.45 3.46 -8.85
N PRO A 271 17.74 3.06 -8.94
CA PRO A 271 18.25 2.30 -10.07
C PRO A 271 18.02 0.79 -9.89
N LEU A 272 17.77 0.10 -11.01
CA LEU A 272 17.72 -1.35 -11.09
C LEU A 272 18.42 -1.87 -12.35
N PRO A 273 19.07 -3.05 -12.28
CA PRO A 273 19.59 -3.71 -13.46
C PRO A 273 18.46 -4.29 -14.30
N VAL A 274 18.54 -4.12 -15.63
CA VAL A 274 17.60 -4.73 -16.57
C VAL A 274 17.99 -6.21 -16.77
N ASP A 275 17.03 -7.12 -16.61
CA ASP A 275 17.23 -8.58 -16.70
C ASP A 275 18.37 -9.12 -15.81
N GLY A 276 18.64 -8.43 -14.69
CA GLY A 276 19.74 -8.77 -13.78
C GLY A 276 21.14 -8.39 -14.27
N ASP A 277 21.27 -7.79 -15.45
CA ASP A 277 22.54 -7.33 -16.01
C ASP A 277 23.01 -6.03 -15.35
N LYS A 278 23.96 -6.14 -14.43
CA LYS A 278 24.49 -4.99 -13.67
C LYS A 278 25.14 -3.91 -14.53
N THR A 279 25.46 -4.21 -15.79
CA THR A 279 26.02 -3.22 -16.74
C THR A 279 24.94 -2.39 -17.43
N LYS A 280 23.68 -2.82 -17.34
CA LYS A 280 22.52 -2.16 -17.95
C LYS A 280 21.54 -1.71 -16.86
N GLN A 281 21.83 -0.59 -16.23
CA GLN A 281 20.97 -0.03 -15.20
C GLN A 281 20.04 1.01 -15.77
N LYS A 282 18.81 1.03 -15.29
CA LYS A 282 17.82 2.08 -15.53
C LYS A 282 17.29 2.60 -14.20
N TYR A 283 16.90 3.87 -14.19
CA TYR A 283 16.17 4.44 -13.07
C TYR A 283 14.69 4.14 -13.20
N VAL A 284 14.07 3.81 -12.08
CA VAL A 284 12.62 3.66 -11.94
C VAL A 284 12.11 4.83 -11.13
N MET A 285 11.07 5.51 -11.63
CA MET A 285 10.28 6.47 -10.88
C MET A 285 8.90 5.88 -10.64
N ILE A 286 8.56 5.62 -9.37
CA ILE A 286 7.21 5.25 -8.96
C ILE A 286 6.43 6.52 -8.67
N VAL A 287 5.18 6.55 -9.11
CA VAL A 287 4.27 7.68 -8.93
C VAL A 287 2.88 7.15 -8.61
N ASN A 288 2.29 7.67 -7.56
CA ASN A 288 0.93 7.31 -7.17
C ASN A 288 -0.04 8.41 -7.57
N ILE A 289 -1.25 8.02 -7.97
CA ILE A 289 -2.31 8.94 -8.41
C ILE A 289 -3.65 8.59 -7.79
N ASN A 290 -4.44 9.62 -7.49
CA ASN A 290 -5.83 9.47 -7.04
C ASN A 290 -6.67 10.70 -7.44
N PRO A 291 -7.77 10.54 -8.21
CA PRO A 291 -8.18 9.35 -8.95
C PRO A 291 -7.26 9.10 -10.17
N GLY A 292 -7.64 8.19 -11.06
CA GLY A 292 -7.02 8.04 -12.38
C GLY A 292 -6.73 6.61 -12.81
N PHE A 293 -6.99 5.63 -11.96
CA PHE A 293 -6.87 4.23 -12.33
C PHE A 293 -7.94 3.83 -13.36
N VAL A 294 -7.60 2.88 -14.22
CA VAL A 294 -8.54 2.38 -15.25
C VAL A 294 -9.79 1.73 -14.66
N TYR A 295 -9.72 1.25 -13.42
CA TYR A 295 -10.85 0.67 -12.66
C TYR A 295 -11.43 1.66 -11.63
N GLY A 296 -11.00 2.92 -11.64
CA GLY A 296 -11.42 3.96 -10.72
C GLY A 296 -10.56 4.07 -9.45
N GLY A 297 -10.47 5.29 -8.92
CA GLY A 297 -9.76 5.62 -7.69
C GLY A 297 -8.25 5.59 -7.81
N SER A 298 -7.61 5.08 -6.78
CA SER A 298 -6.17 5.13 -6.54
C SER A 298 -5.40 4.09 -7.35
N ALA A 299 -4.19 4.44 -7.78
CA ALA A 299 -3.29 3.50 -8.45
C ALA A 299 -1.81 3.90 -8.31
N THR A 300 -0.93 2.94 -8.53
CA THR A 300 0.51 3.13 -8.65
C THR A 300 0.95 2.91 -10.09
N GLN A 301 1.52 3.92 -10.71
CA GLN A 301 2.18 3.83 -12.01
C GLN A 301 3.68 4.01 -11.86
N TYR A 302 4.45 3.62 -12.88
CA TYR A 302 5.89 3.76 -12.87
C TYR A 302 6.42 4.16 -14.24
N PHE A 303 7.61 4.75 -14.22
CA PHE A 303 8.35 5.16 -15.41
C PHE A 303 9.77 4.63 -15.31
N VAL A 304 10.32 4.23 -16.46
CA VAL A 304 11.69 3.73 -16.58
C VAL A 304 12.47 4.67 -17.48
N GLY A 305 13.72 4.97 -17.12
CA GLY A 305 14.53 5.89 -17.90
C GLY A 305 15.95 6.06 -17.37
N GLU A 306 16.57 7.16 -17.78
CA GLU A 306 17.93 7.56 -17.39
C GLU A 306 17.88 8.80 -16.48
N PHE A 307 18.83 8.93 -15.56
CA PHE A 307 19.03 10.12 -14.75
C PHE A 307 20.49 10.55 -14.79
N ASP A 308 20.73 11.78 -15.17
CA ASP A 308 22.08 12.34 -15.34
C ASP A 308 22.55 13.23 -14.17
N GLY A 309 21.74 13.29 -13.10
CA GLY A 309 21.97 14.19 -11.96
C GLY A 309 21.31 15.56 -12.11
N LYS A 310 20.65 15.81 -13.25
CA LYS A 310 19.87 17.02 -13.50
C LYS A 310 18.47 16.69 -13.94
N GLU A 311 18.31 15.84 -14.95
CA GLU A 311 17.03 15.54 -15.56
C GLU A 311 16.79 14.02 -15.61
N PHE A 312 15.52 13.64 -15.47
CA PHE A 312 15.06 12.29 -15.72
C PHE A 312 14.52 12.21 -17.15
N HIS A 313 15.08 11.30 -17.93
CA HIS A 313 14.71 11.03 -19.32
C HIS A 313 13.95 9.72 -19.41
N CYS A 314 12.62 9.80 -19.52
CA CYS A 314 11.76 8.62 -19.60
C CYS A 314 11.93 7.92 -20.97
N ASP A 315 12.09 6.60 -20.95
CA ASP A 315 12.20 5.77 -22.16
C ASP A 315 10.86 5.64 -22.92
N SER A 316 9.76 5.73 -22.21
CA SER A 316 8.42 5.58 -22.78
C SER A 316 7.87 6.90 -23.32
N LYS A 317 6.95 6.80 -24.30
CA LYS A 317 6.20 7.97 -24.78
C LYS A 317 5.34 8.56 -23.66
N PRO A 318 5.05 9.88 -23.69
CA PRO A 318 4.27 10.53 -22.63
C PRO A 318 2.93 9.87 -22.33
N GLN A 319 2.22 9.37 -23.33
CA GLN A 319 0.89 8.73 -23.18
C GLN A 319 0.94 7.28 -22.67
N THR A 320 2.14 6.71 -22.52
CA THR A 320 2.29 5.34 -22.05
C THR A 320 2.06 5.28 -20.55
N VAL A 321 1.11 4.45 -20.13
CA VAL A 321 0.84 4.18 -18.71
C VAL A 321 1.26 2.75 -18.39
N LYS A 322 2.11 2.59 -17.39
CA LYS A 322 2.53 1.28 -16.86
C LYS A 322 2.09 1.19 -15.40
N TRP A 323 1.15 0.28 -15.13
CA TRP A 323 0.67 0.04 -13.78
C TRP A 323 1.57 -0.97 -13.06
N LEU A 324 1.90 -0.68 -11.80
CA LEU A 324 2.69 -1.60 -10.96
C LEU A 324 1.83 -2.76 -10.44
N ASP A 325 0.57 -2.49 -10.18
CA ASP A 325 -0.44 -3.47 -9.77
C ASP A 325 -1.72 -3.24 -10.57
N TRP A 326 -2.37 -4.32 -10.96
CA TRP A 326 -3.59 -4.33 -11.77
C TRP A 326 -4.85 -4.62 -10.95
N GLY A 327 -4.69 -4.85 -9.64
CA GLY A 327 -5.80 -4.87 -8.69
C GLY A 327 -6.23 -3.47 -8.31
N LYS A 328 -7.35 -3.35 -7.62
CA LYS A 328 -7.92 -2.05 -7.27
C LYS A 328 -7.39 -1.47 -5.96
N ASP A 329 -6.77 -2.30 -5.11
CA ASP A 329 -6.40 -1.91 -3.75
C ASP A 329 -4.89 -1.90 -3.53
N HIS A 330 -4.21 -1.08 -4.33
CA HIS A 330 -2.76 -0.92 -4.27
C HIS A 330 -2.40 0.56 -4.48
N TYR A 331 -1.82 1.18 -3.44
CA TYR A 331 -1.53 2.61 -3.46
C TYR A 331 -0.34 2.99 -2.56
N ALA A 332 0.17 4.21 -2.73
CA ALA A 332 1.23 4.82 -1.93
C ALA A 332 2.46 3.91 -1.78
N THR A 333 2.85 3.26 -2.87
CA THR A 333 3.96 2.31 -2.89
C THR A 333 5.28 3.02 -2.79
N VAL A 334 6.07 2.68 -1.76
CA VAL A 334 7.42 3.19 -1.54
C VAL A 334 8.36 2.08 -1.13
N THR A 335 9.68 2.29 -1.27
CA THR A 335 10.72 1.28 -1.07
C THR A 335 11.56 1.52 0.17
N PHE A 336 12.14 0.43 0.70
CA PHE A 336 13.11 0.49 1.79
C PHE A 336 14.41 1.16 1.35
N SER A 337 14.91 2.07 2.15
CA SER A 337 16.26 2.59 2.05
C SER A 337 17.26 1.68 2.77
N ASN A 338 18.55 1.81 2.41
CA ASN A 338 19.67 1.12 3.06
C ASN A 338 19.63 -0.42 2.97
N LEU A 339 18.98 -0.99 1.94
CA LEU A 339 18.83 -2.43 1.74
C LEU A 339 19.85 -3.03 0.74
N GLY A 340 20.92 -2.29 0.41
CA GLY A 340 21.94 -2.71 -0.55
C GLY A 340 21.41 -2.71 -1.98
N SER A 341 21.59 -3.84 -2.69
CA SER A 341 21.14 -3.98 -4.08
C SER A 341 19.71 -4.49 -4.23
N ARG A 342 19.08 -4.90 -3.16
CA ARG A 342 17.71 -5.39 -3.13
C ARG A 342 16.75 -4.21 -3.02
N VAL A 343 15.72 -4.17 -3.84
CA VAL A 343 14.67 -3.14 -3.79
C VAL A 343 13.37 -3.82 -3.38
N VAL A 344 12.90 -3.49 -2.19
CA VAL A 344 11.67 -4.03 -1.63
C VAL A 344 10.70 -2.90 -1.35
N ALA A 345 9.47 -3.03 -1.87
CA ALA A 345 8.39 -2.07 -1.73
C ALA A 345 7.30 -2.57 -0.78
N VAL A 346 6.63 -1.63 -0.13
CA VAL A 346 5.43 -1.90 0.68
C VAL A 346 4.34 -0.93 0.23
N PRO A 347 3.21 -1.42 -0.32
CA PRO A 347 2.06 -0.60 -0.67
C PRO A 347 1.05 -0.51 0.46
N TRP A 348 0.20 0.51 0.44
CA TRP A 348 -1.06 0.53 1.15
C TRP A 348 -2.10 -0.29 0.40
N MET A 349 -2.72 -1.25 1.08
CA MET A 349 -3.75 -2.13 0.53
C MET A 349 -5.13 -1.53 0.76
N SER A 350 -5.49 -0.55 -0.03
CA SER A 350 -6.81 0.08 -0.05
C SER A 350 -6.98 1.00 -1.26
N ASN A 351 -8.16 1.64 -1.37
CA ASN A 351 -8.48 2.61 -2.41
C ASN A 351 -9.23 3.80 -1.80
N TRP A 352 -8.84 5.02 -2.15
CA TRP A 352 -9.45 6.24 -1.62
C TRP A 352 -10.96 6.35 -1.91
N GLN A 353 -11.49 5.66 -2.94
CA GLN A 353 -12.92 5.65 -3.20
C GLN A 353 -13.76 5.15 -2.03
N TYR A 354 -13.24 4.21 -1.22
CA TYR A 354 -14.00 3.58 -0.13
C TYR A 354 -13.19 3.32 1.16
N ALA A 355 -11.95 3.74 1.24
CA ALA A 355 -11.08 3.43 2.38
C ALA A 355 -11.68 3.85 3.74
N ASN A 356 -12.39 4.99 3.78
CA ASN A 356 -13.01 5.50 4.99
C ASN A 356 -14.27 4.74 5.44
N VAL A 357 -14.80 3.82 4.62
CA VAL A 357 -16.09 3.15 4.84
C VAL A 357 -16.03 1.63 4.79
N THR A 358 -14.86 1.04 4.61
CA THR A 358 -14.69 -0.42 4.69
C THR A 358 -15.37 -0.99 5.93
N PRO A 359 -15.91 -2.24 5.90
CA PRO A 359 -16.72 -2.80 6.99
C PRO A 359 -15.88 -3.23 8.21
N ILE A 360 -14.91 -2.40 8.57
CA ILE A 360 -13.97 -2.56 9.68
C ILE A 360 -14.15 -1.36 10.62
N ARG A 361 -14.10 -1.56 11.92
CA ARG A 361 -14.46 -0.54 12.92
C ARG A 361 -13.31 -0.10 13.80
N GLN A 362 -12.57 -1.04 14.38
CA GLN A 362 -11.50 -0.73 15.35
C GLN A 362 -10.25 -0.21 14.66
N TYR A 363 -10.06 -0.59 13.41
CA TYR A 363 -8.98 -0.09 12.57
C TYR A 363 -9.45 0.06 11.13
N ARG A 364 -8.70 0.75 10.29
CA ARG A 364 -8.81 0.74 8.82
C ARG A 364 -7.44 0.91 8.19
N GLY A 365 -7.25 0.23 7.07
CA GLY A 365 -6.00 0.17 6.34
C GLY A 365 -5.15 -1.04 6.71
N ALA A 366 -4.42 -1.53 5.72
CA ALA A 366 -3.44 -2.60 5.82
C ALA A 366 -2.32 -2.34 4.83
N ASN A 367 -1.15 -2.95 5.04
CA ASN A 367 -0.17 -3.08 3.97
C ASN A 367 -0.39 -4.40 3.24
N ALA A 368 -0.25 -4.40 1.91
CA ALA A 368 -0.10 -5.62 1.14
C ALA A 368 1.25 -6.29 1.48
N LEU A 369 1.43 -7.54 1.08
CA LEU A 369 2.70 -8.23 1.28
C LEU A 369 3.85 -7.44 0.63
N PRO A 370 5.00 -7.34 1.30
CA PRO A 370 6.19 -6.70 0.72
C PRO A 370 6.58 -7.36 -0.60
N ARG A 371 7.08 -6.55 -1.55
CA ARG A 371 7.39 -6.99 -2.91
C ARG A 371 8.81 -6.65 -3.29
N GLU A 372 9.52 -7.62 -3.82
CA GLU A 372 10.81 -7.38 -4.46
C GLU A 372 10.60 -6.92 -5.89
N LEU A 373 11.20 -5.78 -6.24
CA LEU A 373 11.08 -5.15 -7.55
C LEU A 373 12.27 -5.49 -8.43
N LYS A 374 12.00 -5.85 -9.70
CA LYS A 374 13.03 -6.15 -10.71
C LYS A 374 12.62 -5.61 -12.08
N LEU A 375 13.59 -5.16 -12.87
CA LEU A 375 13.35 -4.80 -14.26
C LEU A 375 13.52 -6.00 -15.18
N PHE A 376 12.61 -6.13 -16.12
CA PHE A 376 12.67 -7.16 -17.17
C PHE A 376 12.34 -6.58 -18.54
N SER A 377 12.99 -7.14 -19.57
CA SER A 377 12.71 -6.80 -20.95
C SER A 377 11.54 -7.61 -21.50
N ASN A 378 10.65 -6.97 -22.25
CA ASN A 378 9.56 -7.63 -22.92
C ASN A 378 9.20 -6.89 -24.22
N ASN A 379 9.30 -7.58 -25.38
CA ASN A 379 8.99 -7.01 -26.69
C ASN A 379 9.69 -5.66 -26.99
N GLY A 380 10.94 -5.52 -26.57
CA GLY A 380 11.74 -4.32 -26.81
C GLY A 380 11.51 -3.16 -25.83
N GLU A 381 10.60 -3.33 -24.88
CA GLU A 381 10.39 -2.39 -23.77
C GLU A 381 10.85 -2.96 -22.44
N VAL A 382 11.09 -2.09 -21.46
CA VAL A 382 11.46 -2.46 -20.10
C VAL A 382 10.27 -2.25 -19.16
N TYR A 383 10.00 -3.26 -18.35
CA TYR A 383 8.91 -3.30 -17.37
C TYR A 383 9.44 -3.56 -15.97
N LEU A 384 8.65 -3.21 -14.97
CA LEU A 384 8.92 -3.48 -13.56
C LEU A 384 8.03 -4.64 -13.09
N SER A 385 8.65 -5.69 -12.57
CA SER A 385 7.95 -6.76 -11.86
C SER A 385 7.90 -6.46 -10.36
N ALA A 386 6.84 -6.92 -9.71
CA ALA A 386 6.61 -6.75 -8.29
C ALA A 386 6.20 -8.11 -7.69
N ASN A 387 7.17 -8.96 -7.39
CA ASN A 387 6.89 -10.27 -6.81
C ASN A 387 6.85 -10.21 -5.29
N VAL A 388 6.00 -11.04 -4.68
CA VAL A 388 6.04 -11.21 -3.23
C VAL A 388 7.44 -11.63 -2.79
N VAL A 389 7.88 -11.11 -1.64
CA VAL A 389 9.19 -11.46 -1.08
C VAL A 389 9.25 -12.93 -0.65
N ASP A 390 10.40 -13.58 -0.80
CA ASP A 390 10.58 -15.00 -0.44
C ASP A 390 10.30 -15.26 1.04
N GLU A 391 10.50 -14.28 1.90
CA GLU A 391 10.21 -14.32 3.33
C GLU A 391 8.73 -14.64 3.63
N ALA A 392 7.80 -14.36 2.72
CA ALA A 392 6.39 -14.71 2.87
C ALA A 392 6.17 -16.23 3.00
N ARG A 393 7.10 -17.05 2.50
CA ARG A 393 7.05 -18.52 2.64
C ARG A 393 7.17 -18.99 4.10
N THR A 394 7.70 -18.15 5.00
CA THR A 394 7.76 -18.45 6.44
C THR A 394 6.38 -18.47 7.12
N LEU A 395 5.38 -17.90 6.47
CA LEU A 395 3.99 -17.92 6.93
C LEU A 395 3.32 -19.29 6.76
N ARG A 396 3.88 -20.20 5.94
CA ARG A 396 3.32 -21.53 5.66
C ARG A 396 3.37 -22.42 6.91
N LYS A 397 2.21 -22.88 7.38
CA LYS A 397 2.06 -23.73 8.58
C LYS A 397 1.69 -25.16 8.25
N ASP A 398 0.86 -25.37 7.22
CA ASP A 398 0.42 -26.69 6.77
C ASP A 398 0.32 -26.70 5.25
N THR A 399 0.43 -27.88 4.66
CA THR A 399 0.51 -28.07 3.20
C THR A 399 -0.46 -29.15 2.74
N VAL A 400 -1.25 -28.82 1.73
CA VAL A 400 -2.14 -29.75 1.05
C VAL A 400 -1.72 -29.85 -0.42
N PRO A 401 -0.88 -30.83 -0.78
CA PRO A 401 -0.53 -31.07 -2.17
C PRO A 401 -1.74 -31.69 -2.89
N VAL A 402 -2.16 -31.06 -3.99
CA VAL A 402 -3.17 -31.61 -4.90
C VAL A 402 -2.50 -32.31 -6.08
N GLY A 403 -1.39 -31.75 -6.57
CA GLY A 403 -0.65 -32.26 -7.71
C GLY A 403 -1.24 -31.83 -9.05
N ASP A 404 -1.11 -32.70 -10.05
CA ASP A 404 -1.56 -32.43 -11.40
C ASP A 404 -3.00 -32.80 -11.63
N ILE A 405 -3.78 -31.88 -12.17
CA ILE A 405 -5.19 -32.09 -12.51
C ILE A 405 -5.46 -31.70 -13.97
N SER A 406 -6.43 -32.37 -14.58
CA SER A 406 -6.98 -31.99 -15.89
C SER A 406 -8.42 -31.58 -15.73
N VAL A 407 -8.78 -30.47 -16.32
CA VAL A 407 -10.13 -29.89 -16.21
C VAL A 407 -10.70 -29.57 -17.59
N ASP A 408 -12.00 -29.70 -17.70
CA ASP A 408 -12.81 -29.22 -18.84
C ASP A 408 -14.16 -28.74 -18.34
N ASN A 409 -15.06 -28.37 -19.27
CA ASN A 409 -16.37 -27.85 -18.93
C ASN A 409 -17.24 -28.86 -18.14
N ALA A 410 -17.07 -30.15 -18.38
CA ALA A 410 -17.87 -31.23 -17.78
C ALA A 410 -17.24 -31.76 -16.47
N THR A 411 -15.93 -31.62 -16.35
CA THR A 411 -15.14 -32.21 -15.24
C THR A 411 -14.29 -31.16 -14.52
N PRO A 412 -14.91 -30.21 -13.77
CA PRO A 412 -14.16 -29.32 -12.91
C PRO A 412 -13.57 -30.09 -11.72
N TYR A 413 -12.43 -29.61 -11.22
CA TYR A 413 -11.91 -30.10 -9.94
C TYR A 413 -12.52 -29.26 -8.81
N VAL A 414 -13.02 -29.92 -7.77
CA VAL A 414 -13.59 -29.26 -6.58
C VAL A 414 -12.96 -29.84 -5.34
N LYS A 415 -12.42 -28.97 -4.47
CA LYS A 415 -12.00 -29.32 -3.13
C LYS A 415 -12.75 -28.46 -2.15
N ARG A 416 -13.53 -29.11 -1.28
CA ARG A 416 -14.23 -28.49 -0.16
C ARG A 416 -13.44 -28.65 1.11
N SER A 417 -13.65 -27.74 2.06
CA SER A 417 -12.99 -27.73 3.37
C SER A 417 -11.47 -27.92 3.23
N ILE A 418 -10.82 -26.95 2.53
CA ILE A 418 -9.40 -26.99 2.21
C ILE A 418 -8.57 -27.30 3.46
N PHE A 419 -8.89 -26.63 4.58
CA PHE A 419 -8.30 -26.85 5.89
C PHE A 419 -9.41 -27.01 6.93
N ALA A 420 -9.23 -27.93 7.89
CA ALA A 420 -10.25 -28.24 8.90
C ALA A 420 -10.56 -27.04 9.83
N ASP A 421 -9.57 -26.21 10.09
CA ASP A 421 -9.60 -25.05 10.98
C ASP A 421 -9.22 -23.76 10.22
N ASN A 422 -9.71 -23.61 8.99
CA ASN A 422 -9.42 -22.46 8.14
C ASN A 422 -10.08 -21.19 8.71
N ASP A 423 -9.25 -20.23 9.05
CA ASP A 423 -9.63 -18.87 9.45
C ASP A 423 -9.63 -17.85 8.30
N GLY A 424 -9.50 -18.33 7.05
CA GLY A 424 -9.51 -17.52 5.82
C GLY A 424 -8.12 -17.16 5.28
N ALA A 425 -7.05 -17.70 5.87
CA ALA A 425 -5.68 -17.38 5.48
C ALA A 425 -4.97 -18.57 4.83
N PHE A 426 -4.71 -18.49 3.54
CA PHE A 426 -4.00 -19.53 2.80
C PHE A 426 -3.33 -18.98 1.53
N GLU A 427 -2.40 -19.75 1.02
CA GLU A 427 -1.74 -19.52 -0.26
C GLU A 427 -2.06 -20.67 -1.21
N MET A 428 -2.15 -20.38 -2.49
CA MET A 428 -2.27 -21.35 -3.56
C MET A 428 -1.22 -21.11 -4.63
N GLU A 429 -0.38 -22.11 -4.88
CA GLU A 429 0.53 -22.13 -6.02
C GLU A 429 0.00 -23.09 -7.09
N ALA A 430 0.08 -22.69 -8.37
CA ALA A 430 -0.33 -23.53 -9.49
C ALA A 430 0.35 -23.11 -10.80
N ASP A 431 0.66 -24.09 -11.64
CA ASP A 431 1.13 -23.91 -13.00
C ASP A 431 0.00 -24.24 -13.98
N ILE A 432 -0.53 -23.24 -14.66
CA ILE A 432 -1.68 -23.40 -15.57
C ILE A 432 -1.19 -23.52 -17.02
N ALA A 433 -1.41 -24.69 -17.62
CA ALA A 433 -1.26 -24.94 -19.05
C ALA A 433 -2.65 -24.93 -19.71
N PRO A 434 -3.05 -23.84 -20.38
CA PRO A 434 -4.42 -23.66 -20.87
C PRO A 434 -4.86 -24.66 -21.94
N GLY A 435 -3.91 -25.27 -22.67
CA GLY A 435 -4.24 -26.16 -23.76
C GLY A 435 -5.08 -25.48 -24.84
N ASN A 436 -6.26 -26.03 -25.12
CA ASN A 436 -7.21 -25.46 -26.08
C ASN A 436 -8.43 -24.81 -25.41
N ALA A 437 -8.38 -24.54 -24.11
CA ALA A 437 -9.46 -23.87 -23.41
C ALA A 437 -9.57 -22.39 -23.81
N ASP A 438 -10.78 -21.87 -23.82
CA ASP A 438 -11.06 -20.44 -23.98
C ASP A 438 -10.85 -19.69 -22.65
N VAL A 439 -11.24 -20.36 -21.55
CA VAL A 439 -11.10 -19.84 -20.17
C VAL A 439 -10.57 -20.95 -19.28
N VAL A 440 -9.63 -20.59 -18.38
CA VAL A 440 -9.23 -21.45 -17.25
C VAL A 440 -9.38 -20.65 -15.98
N GLY A 441 -10.23 -21.14 -15.07
CA GLY A 441 -10.64 -20.39 -13.90
C GLY A 441 -10.44 -21.12 -12.59
N LEU A 442 -10.21 -20.31 -11.55
CA LEU A 442 -10.12 -20.65 -10.15
C LEU A 442 -11.21 -19.89 -9.41
N SER A 443 -12.05 -20.58 -8.64
CA SER A 443 -13.05 -19.97 -7.78
C SER A 443 -12.72 -20.28 -6.34
N PHE A 444 -12.56 -19.23 -5.54
CA PHE A 444 -12.39 -19.26 -4.10
C PHE A 444 -13.75 -18.91 -3.49
N TYR A 445 -14.37 -19.82 -2.73
CA TYR A 445 -15.74 -19.62 -2.29
C TYR A 445 -15.99 -20.22 -0.89
N ASN A 446 -17.07 -19.79 -0.26
CA ASN A 446 -17.52 -20.26 1.03
C ASN A 446 -18.90 -20.98 0.94
N ASP A 447 -19.39 -21.46 2.07
CA ASP A 447 -20.67 -22.19 2.14
C ASP A 447 -21.91 -21.31 1.94
N ARG A 448 -21.73 -19.99 1.78
CA ARG A 448 -22.78 -19.05 1.38
C ARG A 448 -22.73 -18.71 -0.11
N GLU A 449 -21.93 -19.42 -0.89
CA GLU A 449 -21.68 -19.19 -2.32
C GLU A 449 -21.06 -17.81 -2.64
N GLU A 450 -20.61 -17.06 -1.62
CA GLU A 450 -19.78 -15.87 -1.82
C GLU A 450 -18.45 -16.31 -2.41
N ARG A 451 -17.98 -15.60 -3.46
CA ARG A 451 -16.81 -16.08 -4.22
C ARG A 451 -16.00 -14.94 -4.83
N THR A 452 -14.73 -15.19 -4.99
CA THR A 452 -13.82 -14.43 -5.84
C THR A 452 -13.28 -15.35 -6.93
N LEU A 453 -13.28 -14.88 -8.17
CA LEU A 453 -12.78 -15.63 -9.32
C LEU A 453 -11.42 -15.09 -9.74
N VAL A 454 -10.52 -16.00 -10.09
CA VAL A 454 -9.27 -15.68 -10.82
C VAL A 454 -9.28 -16.54 -12.08
N TYR A 455 -9.22 -15.92 -13.25
CA TYR A 455 -9.26 -16.70 -14.49
C TYR A 455 -8.45 -16.09 -15.62
N LEU A 456 -7.87 -16.96 -16.42
CA LEU A 456 -7.27 -16.65 -17.70
C LEU A 456 -8.37 -16.63 -18.77
N ASP A 457 -8.59 -15.50 -19.41
CA ASP A 457 -9.42 -15.36 -20.63
C ASP A 457 -8.48 -15.36 -21.84
N LEU A 458 -8.34 -16.50 -22.48
CA LEU A 458 -7.40 -16.70 -23.58
C LEU A 458 -7.86 -16.03 -24.87
N LYS A 459 -9.17 -15.83 -25.04
CA LYS A 459 -9.73 -15.10 -26.19
C LYS A 459 -9.40 -13.61 -26.11
N GLN A 460 -9.56 -13.02 -24.95
CA GLN A 460 -9.25 -11.61 -24.72
C GLN A 460 -7.79 -11.39 -24.28
N LYS A 461 -7.02 -12.47 -24.11
CA LYS A 461 -5.60 -12.45 -23.69
C LYS A 461 -5.36 -11.65 -22.42
N ARG A 462 -6.14 -11.94 -21.40
CA ARG A 462 -6.07 -11.27 -20.10
C ARG A 462 -6.21 -12.26 -18.94
N ILE A 463 -5.67 -11.89 -17.79
CA ILE A 463 -5.99 -12.51 -16.50
C ILE A 463 -6.91 -11.59 -15.73
N VAL A 464 -7.92 -12.14 -15.11
CA VAL A 464 -8.98 -11.40 -14.39
C VAL A 464 -9.02 -11.86 -12.94
N MET A 465 -9.16 -10.91 -12.02
CA MET A 465 -9.59 -11.16 -10.65
C MET A 465 -10.93 -10.46 -10.45
N ASP A 466 -12.00 -11.25 -10.28
CA ASP A 466 -13.38 -10.77 -10.17
C ASP A 466 -13.91 -11.00 -8.75
N ARG A 467 -14.24 -9.90 -8.08
CA ARG A 467 -14.78 -9.88 -6.71
C ARG A 467 -16.23 -9.42 -6.63
N ALA A 468 -16.96 -9.41 -7.75
CA ALA A 468 -18.35 -8.92 -7.79
C ALA A 468 -19.27 -9.64 -6.80
N GLU A 469 -18.99 -10.91 -6.50
CA GLU A 469 -19.76 -11.75 -5.58
C GLU A 469 -18.96 -12.15 -4.32
N SER A 470 -17.99 -11.32 -3.91
CA SER A 470 -17.01 -11.68 -2.85
C SER A 470 -17.55 -11.61 -1.43
N GLY A 471 -18.81 -11.23 -1.20
CA GLY A 471 -19.43 -11.02 0.10
C GLY A 471 -20.01 -9.61 0.25
N LEU A 472 -19.60 -8.86 1.28
CA LEU A 472 -20.06 -7.49 1.46
C LEU A 472 -19.45 -6.58 0.39
N THR A 473 -20.27 -5.98 -0.46
CA THR A 473 -19.85 -5.12 -1.57
C THR A 473 -20.47 -3.72 -1.54
N ASP A 474 -21.51 -3.50 -0.74
CA ASP A 474 -22.30 -2.26 -0.69
C ASP A 474 -22.14 -1.48 0.63
N PHE A 475 -21.05 -1.72 1.33
CA PHE A 475 -20.79 -1.22 2.69
C PHE A 475 -20.65 0.28 2.81
N GLY A 476 -20.66 1.08 1.92
CA GLY A 476 -20.57 2.54 2.04
C GLY A 476 -21.81 3.30 1.58
N LYS A 477 -22.77 2.61 1.01
CA LYS A 477 -23.84 3.14 0.18
C LYS A 477 -24.74 4.21 0.78
N LEU A 478 -24.98 4.19 2.06
CA LEU A 478 -26.00 5.05 2.69
C LEU A 478 -25.43 6.03 3.72
N ALA A 479 -24.51 5.59 4.57
CA ALA A 479 -24.04 6.39 5.69
C ALA A 479 -23.15 7.56 5.26
N GLU A 480 -22.22 7.34 4.34
CA GLU A 480 -21.26 8.36 3.96
C GLU A 480 -21.78 9.36 2.93
N ARG A 481 -22.60 8.90 2.01
CA ARG A 481 -23.30 9.80 1.07
C ARG A 481 -24.16 10.82 1.81
N HIS A 482 -24.91 10.36 2.80
CA HIS A 482 -25.73 11.24 3.65
C HIS A 482 -24.86 12.19 4.49
N ASP A 483 -23.70 11.77 4.92
CA ASP A 483 -22.77 12.58 5.68
C ASP A 483 -22.07 13.65 4.84
N ILE A 484 -21.68 13.31 3.63
CA ILE A 484 -21.10 14.24 2.66
C ILE A 484 -22.15 15.30 2.30
N GLU A 485 -23.39 14.88 2.02
CA GLU A 485 -24.51 15.79 1.73
C GLU A 485 -24.76 16.76 2.89
N LYS A 486 -24.83 16.28 4.13
CA LYS A 486 -25.01 17.12 5.31
C LYS A 486 -23.86 18.09 5.58
N ARG A 487 -22.62 17.64 5.40
CA ARG A 487 -21.44 18.52 5.57
C ARG A 487 -21.43 19.63 4.54
N ALA A 488 -21.81 19.31 3.33
CA ALA A 488 -21.89 20.25 2.24
C ALA A 488 -22.98 21.30 2.44
N GLU A 489 -24.16 20.87 2.87
CA GLU A 489 -25.24 21.77 3.23
C GLU A 489 -24.83 22.70 4.40
N ALA A 490 -24.16 22.14 5.41
CA ALA A 490 -23.67 22.90 6.57
C ALA A 490 -22.53 23.88 6.24
N ALA A 491 -21.67 23.54 5.25
CA ALA A 491 -20.56 24.38 4.82
C ALA A 491 -20.96 25.43 3.77
N GLY A 492 -22.17 25.39 3.24
CA GLY A 492 -22.64 26.26 2.15
C GLY A 492 -21.87 26.01 0.85
N GLU A 493 -21.28 24.82 0.70
CA GLU A 493 -20.49 24.46 -0.46
C GLU A 493 -21.35 24.17 -1.68
N MET A 494 -20.93 24.65 -2.83
CA MET A 494 -21.67 24.52 -4.08
C MET A 494 -21.75 23.06 -4.53
N LYS A 495 -22.93 22.64 -4.95
CA LYS A 495 -23.27 21.29 -5.46
C LYS A 495 -22.27 20.70 -6.49
N GLY A 496 -21.48 21.51 -7.18
CA GLY A 496 -20.54 21.07 -8.20
C GLY A 496 -19.23 20.44 -7.70
N LYS A 497 -18.78 20.78 -6.49
CA LYS A 497 -17.57 20.18 -5.89
C LYS A 497 -17.84 18.82 -5.26
N LEU A 498 -19.06 18.61 -4.80
CA LEU A 498 -19.53 17.36 -4.21
C LEU A 498 -19.95 16.32 -5.22
N SER A 499 -20.22 16.74 -6.46
CA SER A 499 -20.65 15.80 -7.50
C SER A 499 -19.62 14.71 -7.80
N GLN A 500 -18.35 14.95 -7.55
CA GLN A 500 -17.30 13.93 -7.74
C GLN A 500 -17.30 12.89 -6.61
N ASP A 501 -17.43 13.33 -5.36
CA ASP A 501 -17.48 12.43 -4.19
C ASP A 501 -18.84 11.71 -4.08
N LEU A 502 -19.92 12.39 -4.48
CA LEU A 502 -21.28 11.81 -4.53
C LEU A 502 -21.51 10.91 -5.74
N ALA A 503 -20.69 11.02 -6.78
CA ALA A 503 -20.77 10.17 -7.97
C ALA A 503 -20.20 8.77 -7.73
N VAL A 504 -19.54 8.49 -6.59
CA VAL A 504 -19.02 7.18 -6.26
C VAL A 504 -20.18 6.22 -5.99
N ASP A 505 -20.40 5.28 -6.90
CA ASP A 505 -21.27 4.15 -6.67
C ASP A 505 -20.44 3.03 -6.03
N TYR A 506 -20.36 3.02 -4.70
CA TYR A 506 -19.56 2.07 -3.94
C TYR A 506 -19.81 0.61 -4.33
N HIS A 507 -21.02 0.25 -4.73
CA HIS A 507 -21.30 -1.10 -5.18
C HIS A 507 -20.62 -1.38 -6.52
N ASN A 508 -20.83 -0.57 -7.53
CA ASN A 508 -20.22 -0.76 -8.85
C ASN A 508 -18.71 -0.51 -8.82
N ASP A 509 -18.25 0.40 -7.97
CA ASP A 509 -16.82 0.71 -7.82
C ASP A 509 -16.06 -0.37 -7.06
N PHE A 510 -16.71 -1.13 -6.17
CA PHE A 510 -16.09 -2.22 -5.42
C PHE A 510 -16.38 -3.59 -6.06
N ALA A 511 -17.63 -3.88 -6.40
CA ALA A 511 -18.09 -5.17 -6.92
C ALA A 511 -17.77 -5.32 -8.43
N LEU A 512 -16.51 -5.43 -8.76
CA LEU A 512 -16.05 -5.49 -10.16
C LEU A 512 -14.88 -6.46 -10.35
N GLY A 513 -14.65 -6.85 -11.59
CA GLY A 513 -13.45 -7.56 -12.03
C GLY A 513 -12.37 -6.59 -12.50
N THR A 514 -11.16 -6.76 -12.00
CA THR A 514 -9.94 -6.14 -12.54
C THR A 514 -9.21 -7.11 -13.44
N TRP A 515 -8.44 -6.62 -14.40
CA TRP A 515 -7.72 -7.49 -15.33
C TRP A 515 -6.38 -6.90 -15.78
N ALA A 516 -5.45 -7.77 -16.13
CA ALA A 516 -4.17 -7.42 -16.71
C ALA A 516 -3.95 -8.14 -18.03
N PRO A 517 -3.26 -7.51 -19.01
CA PRO A 517 -2.97 -8.15 -20.29
C PRO A 517 -1.90 -9.23 -20.12
N LEU A 518 -2.17 -10.45 -20.63
CA LEU A 518 -1.23 -11.58 -20.59
C LEU A 518 0.05 -11.32 -21.41
N SER A 519 0.05 -10.32 -22.29
CA SER A 519 1.26 -9.90 -23.01
C SER A 519 2.38 -9.43 -22.09
N LEU A 520 2.09 -9.01 -20.86
CA LEU A 520 3.10 -8.64 -19.86
C LEU A 520 3.93 -9.85 -19.41
N CYS A 521 3.36 -11.03 -19.43
CA CYS A 521 4.11 -12.25 -19.15
C CYS A 521 5.19 -12.55 -20.20
N GLY A 522 5.15 -11.95 -21.41
CA GLY A 522 6.14 -12.08 -22.49
C GLY A 522 6.02 -13.37 -23.30
N PRO A 523 6.64 -13.46 -24.48
CA PRO A 523 6.94 -14.75 -25.09
C PRO A 523 7.99 -15.46 -24.25
N ASP A 524 8.01 -16.77 -24.32
CA ASP A 524 9.08 -17.56 -23.70
C ASP A 524 10.43 -17.07 -24.26
N ASN A 525 11.21 -16.38 -23.45
CA ASN A 525 12.53 -15.93 -23.87
C ASN A 525 13.41 -17.16 -24.09
N ALA A 526 13.94 -17.27 -25.30
CA ALA A 526 14.89 -18.31 -25.70
C ALA A 526 16.23 -18.30 -24.90
N ASN A 527 16.36 -17.46 -23.90
CA ASN A 527 17.55 -17.29 -23.04
C ASN A 527 17.34 -17.81 -21.62
N GLY A 528 16.82 -19.03 -21.46
CA GLY A 528 17.23 -19.96 -20.41
C GLY A 528 17.06 -19.61 -18.93
N ASN A 529 16.44 -18.50 -18.54
CA ASN A 529 16.25 -18.13 -17.13
C ASN A 529 14.78 -18.16 -16.64
N ASN A 530 13.87 -18.70 -17.44
CA ASN A 530 12.53 -19.00 -16.98
C ASN A 530 12.51 -20.43 -16.42
N ARG A 531 12.47 -20.59 -15.11
CA ARG A 531 12.28 -21.90 -14.42
C ARG A 531 11.06 -22.69 -14.93
N TRP A 532 10.20 -22.04 -15.69
CA TRP A 532 8.89 -22.52 -16.12
C TRP A 532 8.83 -22.90 -17.61
N ALA A 533 9.94 -22.78 -18.36
CA ALA A 533 10.00 -23.05 -19.80
C ALA A 533 10.46 -24.49 -20.18
N GLU A 534 10.66 -25.38 -19.22
CA GLU A 534 11.16 -26.73 -19.46
C GLU A 534 10.02 -27.72 -19.71
N ASP A 535 9.28 -27.63 -20.83
CA ASP A 535 8.62 -28.80 -21.45
C ASP A 535 7.93 -28.46 -22.80
N ALA A 536 8.57 -27.70 -23.65
CA ALA A 536 8.06 -27.45 -25.02
C ALA A 536 8.55 -28.51 -26.00
N THR A 537 8.31 -29.79 -25.74
CA THR A 537 8.52 -30.86 -26.73
C THR A 537 7.23 -31.65 -26.96
N THR A 538 6.28 -31.02 -27.72
CA THR A 538 5.37 -31.78 -28.58
C THR A 538 4.83 -30.85 -29.67
N VAL A 539 5.29 -31.09 -30.85
CA VAL A 539 4.81 -30.46 -32.10
C VAL A 539 3.42 -31.02 -32.42
N GLY A 540 2.45 -30.14 -32.59
CA GLY A 540 1.16 -30.49 -33.19
C GLY A 540 0.00 -29.61 -32.75
N THR A 541 -0.41 -28.69 -33.66
CA THR A 541 -1.65 -27.91 -33.72
C THR A 541 -1.93 -26.87 -32.63
N ALA A 542 -1.96 -25.63 -33.04
CA ALA A 542 -2.57 -24.38 -32.49
C ALA A 542 -3.06 -24.25 -31.01
N ALA A 543 -2.62 -25.13 -30.11
CA ALA A 543 -2.85 -25.00 -28.69
C ALA A 543 -1.72 -24.14 -28.06
N SER A 544 -2.05 -23.26 -27.12
CA SER A 544 -1.04 -22.51 -26.38
C SER A 544 -0.11 -23.48 -25.67
N THR A 545 1.17 -23.50 -26.03
CA THR A 545 2.21 -24.30 -25.35
C THR A 545 2.69 -23.63 -24.07
N ARG A 546 2.18 -22.44 -23.75
CA ARG A 546 2.60 -21.63 -22.61
C ARG A 546 1.98 -22.14 -21.32
N THR A 547 2.78 -22.13 -20.26
CA THR A 547 2.35 -22.31 -18.87
C THR A 547 2.46 -20.99 -18.13
N TYR A 548 1.46 -20.67 -17.32
CA TYR A 548 1.45 -19.50 -16.42
C TYR A 548 1.60 -19.97 -14.98
N HIS A 549 2.58 -19.45 -14.30
CA HIS A 549 2.74 -19.70 -12.86
C HIS A 549 1.93 -18.68 -12.08
N LEU A 550 1.03 -19.14 -11.23
CA LEU A 550 0.20 -18.33 -10.35
C LEU A 550 0.55 -18.60 -8.90
N ASP A 551 0.71 -17.53 -8.15
CA ASP A 551 0.88 -17.53 -6.72
C ASP A 551 -0.18 -16.60 -6.12
N ILE A 552 -1.10 -17.15 -5.33
CA ILE A 552 -2.30 -16.46 -4.85
C ILE A 552 -2.34 -16.51 -3.33
N PHE A 553 -2.31 -15.36 -2.71
CA PHE A 553 -2.43 -15.18 -1.26
C PHE A 553 -3.83 -14.73 -0.89
N VAL A 554 -4.46 -15.43 0.02
CA VAL A 554 -5.81 -15.15 0.53
C VAL A 554 -5.71 -14.85 2.02
N ASP A 555 -6.35 -13.78 2.46
CA ASP A 555 -6.52 -13.45 3.88
C ASP A 555 -7.99 -13.09 4.13
N LYS A 556 -8.36 -12.85 5.37
CA LYS A 556 -9.76 -12.58 5.78
C LYS A 556 -10.45 -11.49 5.00
N CYS A 557 -9.71 -10.51 4.51
CA CYS A 557 -10.28 -9.37 3.79
C CYS A 557 -9.50 -8.96 2.53
N SER A 558 -8.65 -9.84 2.00
CA SER A 558 -7.85 -9.52 0.81
C SER A 558 -7.46 -10.75 0.00
N MET A 559 -7.17 -10.51 -1.28
CA MET A 559 -6.51 -11.46 -2.17
C MET A 559 -5.42 -10.74 -2.97
N GLU A 560 -4.25 -11.36 -3.01
CA GLU A 560 -3.12 -10.92 -3.84
C GLU A 560 -2.74 -12.04 -4.83
N LEU A 561 -2.57 -11.67 -6.09
CA LEU A 561 -2.18 -12.57 -7.17
C LEU A 561 -0.86 -12.09 -7.77
N PHE A 562 0.06 -13.03 -7.95
CA PHE A 562 1.32 -12.84 -8.66
C PHE A 562 1.42 -13.84 -9.80
N VAL A 563 1.71 -13.36 -11.00
CA VAL A 563 1.85 -14.19 -12.19
C VAL A 563 3.28 -14.09 -12.70
N ASP A 564 3.88 -15.25 -13.00
CA ASP A 564 5.23 -15.37 -13.58
C ASP A 564 6.28 -14.51 -12.85
N GLY A 565 6.34 -14.67 -11.51
CA GLY A 565 7.30 -13.93 -10.69
C GLY A 565 7.00 -12.43 -10.59
N GLY A 566 5.72 -12.07 -10.52
CA GLY A 566 5.25 -10.70 -10.34
C GLY A 566 5.34 -9.82 -11.58
N ARG A 567 5.46 -10.40 -12.79
CA ARG A 567 5.29 -9.65 -14.04
C ARG A 567 3.88 -9.06 -14.16
N ILE A 568 2.91 -9.74 -13.57
CA ILE A 568 1.60 -9.21 -13.24
C ILE A 568 1.41 -9.39 -11.74
N ALA A 569 1.01 -8.32 -11.06
CA ALA A 569 0.54 -8.34 -9.69
C ALA A 569 -0.84 -7.72 -9.61
N MET A 570 -1.71 -8.28 -8.77
CA MET A 570 -3.08 -7.79 -8.56
C MET A 570 -3.43 -7.88 -7.08
N THR A 571 -3.85 -6.78 -6.48
CA THR A 571 -4.25 -6.69 -5.08
C THR A 571 -5.68 -6.21 -4.98
N ASN A 572 -6.54 -7.00 -4.35
CA ASN A 572 -7.94 -6.64 -4.14
C ASN A 572 -8.38 -6.94 -2.69
N LEU A 573 -9.09 -5.98 -2.08
CA LEU A 573 -9.86 -6.24 -0.86
C LEU A 573 -11.09 -7.08 -1.19
N VAL A 574 -11.45 -7.96 -0.29
CA VAL A 574 -12.67 -8.78 -0.32
C VAL A 574 -13.27 -8.83 1.09
N PHE A 575 -14.57 -8.94 1.22
CA PHE A 575 -15.21 -8.98 2.54
C PHE A 575 -16.22 -10.12 2.64
N PRO A 576 -15.76 -11.40 2.55
CA PRO A 576 -16.65 -12.55 2.68
C PRO A 576 -17.23 -12.64 4.09
N THR A 577 -18.50 -13.01 4.20
CA THR A 577 -19.17 -13.15 5.51
C THR A 577 -18.86 -14.47 6.22
N LEU A 578 -18.25 -15.41 5.50
CA LEU A 578 -17.56 -16.59 6.02
C LEU A 578 -16.21 -16.74 5.31
N PRO A 579 -15.20 -17.34 5.94
CA PRO A 579 -13.92 -17.58 5.27
C PRO A 579 -14.09 -18.40 3.99
N TYR A 580 -13.32 -18.07 2.95
CA TYR A 580 -13.18 -18.95 1.79
C TYR A 580 -12.51 -20.25 2.21
N ASN A 581 -13.20 -21.35 2.10
CA ASN A 581 -12.69 -22.66 2.50
C ASN A 581 -12.88 -23.74 1.41
N ASN A 582 -13.32 -23.31 0.24
CA ASN A 582 -13.55 -24.19 -0.90
C ASN A 582 -12.88 -23.61 -2.14
N ILE A 583 -12.35 -24.48 -2.99
CA ILE A 583 -11.83 -24.10 -4.30
C ILE A 583 -12.52 -24.93 -5.41
N LYS A 584 -12.70 -24.30 -6.57
CA LYS A 584 -13.10 -24.95 -7.81
C LYS A 584 -12.13 -24.53 -8.91
N VAL A 585 -11.59 -25.50 -9.64
CA VAL A 585 -10.78 -25.27 -10.85
C VAL A 585 -11.58 -25.78 -12.04
N TYR A 586 -11.70 -24.96 -13.07
CA TYR A 586 -12.53 -25.28 -14.23
C TYR A 586 -11.91 -24.76 -15.54
N ALA A 587 -12.34 -25.31 -16.66
CA ALA A 587 -12.02 -24.77 -17.97
C ALA A 587 -13.28 -24.72 -18.83
N GLU A 588 -13.35 -23.73 -19.74
CA GLU A 588 -14.44 -23.55 -20.68
C GLU A 588 -13.91 -23.51 -22.11
N GLY A 589 -14.69 -24.00 -23.06
CA GLY A 589 -14.35 -24.00 -24.48
C GLY A 589 -13.26 -25.00 -24.88
N GLY A 590 -12.77 -25.81 -23.94
CA GLY A 590 -11.72 -26.79 -24.18
C GLY A 590 -11.22 -27.47 -22.93
N LYS A 591 -9.99 -27.98 -22.98
CA LYS A 591 -9.32 -28.66 -21.85
C LYS A 591 -8.05 -27.93 -21.44
N ALA A 592 -7.83 -27.90 -20.14
CA ALA A 592 -6.62 -27.35 -19.54
C ALA A 592 -5.98 -28.35 -18.57
N LYS A 593 -4.69 -28.18 -18.32
CA LYS A 593 -3.96 -28.85 -17.25
C LYS A 593 -3.52 -27.82 -16.22
N VAL A 594 -3.71 -28.15 -14.96
CA VAL A 594 -3.10 -27.41 -13.84
C VAL A 594 -2.12 -28.36 -13.18
N ARG A 595 -0.86 -27.93 -13.09
CA ARG A 595 0.23 -28.73 -12.57
C ARG A 595 0.69 -28.15 -11.24
N ASN A 596 1.32 -28.98 -10.42
CA ASN A 596 1.94 -28.58 -9.14
C ASN A 596 0.97 -27.84 -8.20
N LEU A 597 -0.34 -28.04 -8.35
CA LEU A 597 -1.34 -27.36 -7.51
C LEU A 597 -1.10 -27.73 -6.04
N THR A 598 -0.80 -26.72 -5.26
CA THR A 598 -0.52 -26.87 -3.82
C THR A 598 -1.19 -25.74 -3.04
N LEU A 599 -1.74 -26.10 -1.89
CA LEU A 599 -2.36 -25.15 -0.95
C LEU A 599 -1.57 -25.15 0.35
N TYR A 600 -1.32 -23.97 0.87
CA TYR A 600 -0.61 -23.77 2.14
C TYR A 600 -1.50 -22.99 3.10
N LYS A 601 -1.72 -23.52 4.30
CA LYS A 601 -2.31 -22.74 5.39
C LYS A 601 -1.30 -21.68 5.83
N LEU A 602 -1.75 -20.44 5.97
CA LEU A 602 -0.91 -19.35 6.43
C LEU A 602 -1.23 -18.93 7.87
N GLY A 603 -0.22 -18.41 8.57
CA GLY A 603 -0.35 -17.86 9.92
C GLY A 603 0.94 -17.20 10.38
N LEU A 604 0.85 -16.34 11.40
CA LEU A 604 2.00 -15.73 12.08
C LEU A 604 2.64 -16.65 13.10
#